data_e5e697108a4d98a605d7d4a936bfe1fb
#
_entry.id   e5e697108a4d98a605d7d4a936bfe1fb
#
_cell.length_a   1.000
_cell.length_b   1.000
_cell.length_c   1.000
_cell.angle_alpha   90.00
_cell.angle_beta   90.00
_cell.angle_gamma   90.00
#
_symmetry.space_group_name_H-M   'P 1'
#
loop_
_entity.id
_entity.type
_entity.pdbx_description
1 polymer ?
#
loop_
_entity_poly.entity_id
_entity_poly.type
_entity_poly.pdbx_seq_one_letter_code
_entity_poly.pdbx_strand_id
1 'polypeptide(L)'
;EKYDRVEDAVCAVKSAIEEGILPGGGVALLRCAEKLEDGNANDVMYGALVSPLEQILTNAGEDIKKVRDKICNCADAPHNFGYDVKNKVFGDMYKMGVIDPAKVTKNALKNAVSVATTILSTNAIVTMKRK
;
A
#
# COMPACT_ATOMS: atom_id res chain seq x y z
N GLU A 1 -2.03 20.20 15.01
CA GLU A 1 -1.02 19.40 14.28
C GLU A 1 -0.25 18.41 15.18
N LYS A 2 0.42 18.86 16.29
CA LYS A 2 1.12 17.92 17.19
C LYS A 2 0.17 16.96 17.91
N TYR A 3 -0.98 17.43 18.34
CA TYR A 3 -2.02 16.62 19.00
C TYR A 3 -2.54 15.55 18.03
N ASP A 4 -2.88 15.95 16.81
CA ASP A 4 -3.40 15.06 15.78
C ASP A 4 -2.40 13.95 15.45
N ARG A 5 -1.10 14.27 15.36
CA ARG A 5 -0.04 13.26 15.13
C ARG A 5 0.10 12.25 16.27
N VAL A 6 -0.11 12.70 17.52
CA VAL A 6 -0.08 11.80 18.69
C VAL A 6 -1.30 10.89 18.68
N GLU A 7 -2.49 11.43 18.37
CA GLU A 7 -3.72 10.65 18.27
C GLU A 7 -3.61 9.59 17.17
N ASP A 8 -3.12 9.96 15.97
CA ASP A 8 -2.87 9.03 14.87
C ASP A 8 -1.91 7.92 15.28
N ALA A 9 -0.82 8.26 15.96
CA ALA A 9 0.15 7.27 16.44
C ALA A 9 -0.47 6.29 17.44
N VAL A 10 -1.29 6.77 18.38
CA VAL A 10 -2.00 5.93 19.36
C VAL A 10 -3.00 5.01 18.66
N CYS A 11 -3.75 5.50 17.68
CA CYS A 11 -4.69 4.71 16.89
C CYS A 11 -3.97 3.64 16.07
N ALA A 12 -2.82 3.98 15.47
CA ALA A 12 -2.00 3.04 14.73
C ALA A 12 -1.48 1.90 15.62
N VAL A 13 -0.97 2.23 16.82
CA VAL A 13 -0.49 1.23 17.78
C VAL A 13 -1.62 0.32 18.25
N LYS A 14 -2.79 0.87 18.57
CA LYS A 14 -3.98 0.05 18.94
C LYS A 14 -4.34 -0.93 17.82
N SER A 15 -4.40 -0.45 16.59
CA SER A 15 -4.71 -1.27 15.40
C SER A 15 -3.67 -2.36 15.17
N ALA A 16 -2.39 -2.07 15.43
CA ALA A 16 -1.30 -3.03 15.32
C ALA A 16 -1.36 -4.11 16.42
N ILE A 17 -1.78 -3.77 17.62
CA ILE A 17 -1.98 -4.75 18.73
C ILE A 17 -3.14 -5.69 18.41
N GLU A 18 -4.19 -5.21 17.75
CA GLU A 18 -5.38 -6.01 17.46
C GLU A 18 -5.16 -7.05 16.33
N GLU A 19 -4.49 -6.67 15.23
CA GLU A 19 -4.37 -7.53 14.04
C GLU A 19 -2.91 -7.73 13.56
N GLY A 20 -1.94 -7.20 14.29
CA GLY A 20 -0.53 -7.32 13.94
C GLY A 20 -0.05 -6.24 12.99
N ILE A 21 1.17 -6.43 12.50
CA ILE A 21 1.88 -5.49 11.62
C ILE A 21 2.25 -6.12 10.28
N LEU A 22 2.36 -5.29 9.27
CA LEU A 22 2.81 -5.62 7.91
C LEU A 22 4.06 -4.81 7.54
N PRO A 23 4.85 -5.27 6.56
CA PRO A 23 5.90 -4.43 6.00
C PRO A 23 5.28 -3.20 5.35
N GLY A 24 5.74 -2.02 5.76
CA GLY A 24 5.20 -0.74 5.31
C GLY A 24 5.66 -0.32 3.91
N GLY A 25 5.42 0.96 3.58
CA GLY A 25 5.86 1.52 2.31
C GLY A 25 5.19 0.93 1.06
N GLY A 26 4.02 0.30 1.19
CA GLY A 26 3.30 -0.36 0.11
C GLY A 26 3.80 -1.77 -0.25
N VAL A 27 4.84 -2.27 0.43
CA VAL A 27 5.44 -3.59 0.14
C VAL A 27 4.46 -4.72 0.39
N ALA A 28 3.66 -4.67 1.45
CA ALA A 28 2.66 -5.69 1.74
C ALA A 28 1.64 -5.87 0.59
N LEU A 29 1.16 -4.76 0.03
CA LEU A 29 0.22 -4.77 -1.10
C LEU A 29 0.87 -5.26 -2.39
N LEU A 30 2.13 -4.86 -2.66
CA LEU A 30 2.91 -5.38 -3.78
C LEU A 30 3.05 -6.91 -3.71
N ARG A 31 3.36 -7.46 -2.53
CA ARG A 31 3.45 -8.92 -2.33
C ARG A 31 2.10 -9.64 -2.50
N CYS A 32 1.00 -8.97 -2.20
CA CYS A 32 -0.33 -9.48 -2.53
C CYS A 32 -0.58 -9.47 -4.05
N ALA A 33 -0.16 -8.41 -4.73
CA ALA A 33 -0.30 -8.29 -6.18
C ALA A 33 0.45 -9.41 -6.92
N GLU A 34 1.66 -9.76 -6.48
CA GLU A 34 2.47 -10.85 -7.08
C GLU A 34 1.82 -12.25 -6.98
N LYS A 35 0.82 -12.41 -6.13
CA LYS A 35 0.09 -13.68 -5.96
C LYS A 35 -1.20 -13.77 -6.76
N LEU A 36 -1.56 -12.72 -7.48
CA LEU A 36 -2.73 -12.75 -8.36
C LEU A 36 -2.42 -13.62 -9.58
N GLU A 37 -3.38 -14.45 -9.94
CA GLU A 37 -3.33 -15.24 -11.18
C GLU A 37 -3.58 -14.34 -12.39
N ASP A 38 -3.17 -14.79 -13.58
CA ASP A 38 -3.42 -14.05 -14.81
C ASP A 38 -4.93 -13.93 -15.12
N GLY A 39 -5.36 -12.76 -15.58
CA GLY A 39 -6.74 -12.50 -15.98
C GLY A 39 -7.12 -11.03 -15.93
N ASN A 40 -7.99 -10.58 -16.83
CA ASN A 40 -8.34 -9.16 -17.01
C ASN A 40 -8.77 -8.44 -15.72
N ALA A 41 -9.51 -9.11 -14.85
CA ALA A 41 -9.91 -8.54 -13.56
C ALA A 41 -8.72 -8.44 -12.59
N ASN A 42 -7.81 -9.40 -12.64
CA ASN A 42 -6.62 -9.42 -11.82
C ASN A 42 -5.58 -8.39 -12.27
N ASP A 43 -5.52 -8.07 -13.57
CA ASP A 43 -4.68 -6.98 -14.08
C ASP A 43 -5.08 -5.62 -13.50
N VAL A 44 -6.39 -5.36 -13.39
CA VAL A 44 -6.92 -4.15 -12.74
C VAL A 44 -6.57 -4.13 -11.26
N MET A 45 -6.74 -5.27 -10.56
CA MET A 45 -6.39 -5.40 -9.15
C MET A 45 -4.89 -5.28 -8.91
N TYR A 46 -4.07 -5.86 -9.78
CA TYR A 46 -2.62 -5.72 -9.73
C TYR A 46 -2.21 -4.25 -9.76
N GLY A 47 -2.68 -3.49 -10.74
CA GLY A 47 -2.41 -2.05 -10.85
C GLY A 47 -2.85 -1.27 -9.61
N ALA A 48 -4.04 -1.59 -9.06
CA ALA A 48 -4.55 -0.96 -7.85
C ALA A 48 -3.70 -1.25 -6.61
N LEU A 49 -3.24 -2.50 -6.44
CA LEU A 49 -2.41 -2.91 -5.30
C LEU A 49 -0.98 -2.35 -5.35
N VAL A 50 -0.43 -2.16 -6.54
CA VAL A 50 0.92 -1.60 -6.74
C VAL A 50 0.93 -0.07 -6.61
N SER A 51 -0.18 0.59 -6.92
CA SER A 51 -0.32 2.04 -6.93
C SER A 51 0.17 2.77 -5.66
N PRO A 52 -0.06 2.28 -4.41
CA PRO A 52 0.44 2.96 -3.23
C PRO A 52 1.96 3.02 -3.15
N LEU A 53 2.66 1.96 -3.51
CA LEU A 53 4.13 1.95 -3.59
C LEU A 53 4.62 2.93 -4.67
N GLU A 54 4.04 2.88 -5.86
CA GLU A 54 4.41 3.77 -6.97
C GLU A 54 4.19 5.23 -6.61
N GLN A 55 3.11 5.56 -5.90
CA GLN A 55 2.86 6.92 -5.46
C GLN A 55 3.87 7.40 -4.42
N ILE A 56 4.26 6.55 -3.48
CA ILE A 56 5.31 6.85 -2.50
C ILE A 56 6.64 7.15 -3.20
N LEU A 57 7.03 6.31 -4.17
CA LEU A 57 8.25 6.50 -4.95
C LEU A 57 8.20 7.77 -5.81
N THR A 58 7.06 8.05 -6.44
CA THR A 58 6.83 9.29 -7.21
C THR A 58 7.00 10.53 -6.34
N ASN A 59 6.38 10.54 -5.16
CA ASN A 59 6.47 11.66 -4.22
C ASN A 59 7.90 11.89 -3.72
N ALA A 60 8.70 10.84 -3.69
CA ALA A 60 10.11 10.90 -3.30
C ALA A 60 11.06 11.25 -4.46
N GLY A 61 10.55 11.30 -5.70
CA GLY A 61 11.36 11.52 -6.89
C GLY A 61 12.26 10.34 -7.27
N GLU A 62 11.90 9.12 -6.83
CA GLU A 62 12.64 7.89 -7.13
C GLU A 62 12.15 7.24 -8.43
N ASP A 63 13.04 6.46 -9.08
CA ASP A 63 12.70 5.69 -10.27
C ASP A 63 11.87 4.47 -9.89
N ILE A 64 10.55 4.54 -10.17
CA ILE A 64 9.57 3.52 -9.83
C ILE A 64 9.98 2.16 -10.38
N LYS A 65 10.32 2.10 -11.67
CA LYS A 65 10.63 0.84 -12.35
C LYS A 65 11.86 0.18 -11.74
N LYS A 66 12.92 0.94 -11.54
CA LYS A 66 14.18 0.45 -10.98
C LYS A 66 14.00 -0.08 -9.56
N VAL A 67 13.25 0.64 -8.72
CA VAL A 67 13.02 0.22 -7.32
C VAL A 67 12.12 -1.01 -7.27
N ARG A 68 11.00 -1.02 -8.01
CA ARG A 68 10.08 -2.15 -8.05
C ARG A 68 10.76 -3.42 -8.58
N ASP A 69 11.46 -3.32 -9.71
CA ASP A 69 12.15 -4.47 -10.30
C ASP A 69 13.18 -5.06 -9.33
N LYS A 70 13.86 -4.21 -8.54
CA LYS A 70 14.80 -4.69 -7.54
C LYS A 70 14.12 -5.39 -6.36
N ILE A 71 12.93 -4.91 -5.96
CA ILE A 71 12.15 -5.56 -4.89
C ILE A 71 11.62 -6.92 -5.37
N CYS A 72 11.06 -7.00 -6.59
CA CYS A 72 10.46 -8.21 -7.14
C CYS A 72 11.49 -9.28 -7.54
N ASN A 73 12.63 -8.87 -8.13
CA ASN A 73 13.62 -9.80 -8.69
C ASN A 73 14.67 -10.28 -7.67
N CYS A 74 14.56 -9.90 -6.40
CA CYS A 74 15.49 -10.37 -5.38
C CYS A 74 15.05 -11.78 -4.91
N ALA A 75 15.52 -12.81 -5.62
CA ALA A 75 15.09 -14.22 -5.43
C ALA A 75 15.30 -14.75 -4.00
N ASP A 76 16.34 -14.29 -3.32
CA ASP A 76 16.68 -14.70 -1.94
C ASP A 76 16.13 -13.74 -0.88
N ALA A 77 15.37 -12.71 -1.28
CA ALA A 77 14.86 -11.73 -0.34
C ALA A 77 13.63 -12.25 0.42
N PRO A 78 13.56 -12.01 1.72
CA PRO A 78 12.37 -12.32 2.49
C PRO A 78 11.17 -11.49 2.00
N HIS A 79 9.95 -11.96 2.24
CA HIS A 79 8.70 -11.27 1.83
C HIS A 79 8.56 -9.85 2.35
N ASN A 80 9.32 -9.49 3.38
CA ASN A 80 9.40 -8.16 3.98
C ASN A 80 10.53 -7.28 3.41
N PHE A 81 11.20 -7.72 2.34
CA PHE A 81 12.21 -6.91 1.65
C PHE A 81 11.55 -5.79 0.86
N GLY A 82 12.03 -4.57 1.09
CA GLY A 82 11.49 -3.37 0.47
C GLY A 82 12.51 -2.25 0.37
N TYR A 83 12.02 -1.03 0.15
CA TYR A 83 12.82 0.18 -0.01
C TYR A 83 12.38 1.25 0.99
N ASP A 84 13.32 1.67 1.85
CA ASP A 84 13.13 2.83 2.72
C ASP A 84 13.44 4.11 1.95
N VAL A 85 12.41 4.83 1.61
CA VAL A 85 12.49 6.07 0.83
C VAL A 85 13.22 7.18 1.59
N LYS A 86 13.12 7.23 2.93
CA LYS A 86 13.73 8.25 3.77
C LYS A 86 15.25 8.11 3.80
N ASN A 87 15.74 6.88 4.00
CA ASN A 87 17.16 6.59 4.09
C ASN A 87 17.76 6.15 2.75
N LYS A 88 16.94 5.96 1.72
CA LYS A 88 17.32 5.48 0.37
C LYS A 88 18.05 4.14 0.39
N VAL A 89 17.57 3.21 1.21
CA VAL A 89 18.19 1.91 1.43
C VAL A 89 17.20 0.78 1.18
N PHE A 90 17.68 -0.29 0.53
CA PHE A 90 16.94 -1.55 0.41
C PHE A 90 17.24 -2.44 1.61
N GLY A 91 16.22 -3.14 2.11
CA GLY A 91 16.40 -4.07 3.23
C GLY A 91 15.09 -4.61 3.78
N ASP A 92 15.20 -5.24 4.92
CA ASP A 92 14.08 -5.78 5.68
C ASP A 92 13.30 -4.63 6.33
N MET A 93 12.05 -4.43 5.90
CA MET A 93 11.18 -3.33 6.37
C MET A 93 10.92 -3.40 7.87
N TYR A 94 10.81 -4.61 8.45
CA TYR A 94 10.64 -4.75 9.90
C TYR A 94 11.89 -4.29 10.69
N LYS A 95 13.09 -4.67 10.20
CA LYS A 95 14.35 -4.24 10.84
C LYS A 95 14.60 -2.75 10.70
N MET A 96 14.14 -2.16 9.60
CA MET A 96 14.24 -0.71 9.36
C MET A 96 13.16 0.10 10.09
N GLY A 97 12.19 -0.57 10.75
CA GLY A 97 11.09 0.09 11.45
C GLY A 97 10.03 0.72 10.53
N VAL A 98 10.01 0.33 9.26
CA VAL A 98 9.00 0.77 8.29
C VAL A 98 7.87 -0.24 8.29
N ILE A 99 6.87 0.00 9.13
CA ILE A 99 5.78 -0.94 9.40
C ILE A 99 4.43 -0.24 9.30
N ASP A 100 3.42 -0.99 8.86
CA ASP A 100 2.02 -0.57 8.81
C ASP A 100 1.14 -1.48 9.65
N PRO A 101 0.09 -0.98 10.33
CA PRO A 101 -0.89 -1.82 11.01
C PRO A 101 -1.70 -2.64 10.00
N ALA A 102 -1.77 -3.95 10.20
CA ALA A 102 -2.50 -4.86 9.30
C ALA A 102 -3.98 -4.50 9.17
N LYS A 103 -4.63 -4.12 10.27
CA LYS A 103 -6.03 -3.70 10.30
C LYS A 103 -6.30 -2.50 9.39
N VAL A 104 -5.41 -1.51 9.39
CA VAL A 104 -5.56 -0.29 8.57
C VAL A 104 -5.45 -0.63 7.10
N THR A 105 -4.39 -1.32 6.70
CA THR A 105 -4.15 -1.71 5.29
C THR A 105 -5.28 -2.60 4.75
N LYS A 106 -5.73 -3.58 5.53
CA LYS A 106 -6.84 -4.46 5.17
C LYS A 106 -8.16 -3.71 4.99
N ASN A 107 -8.49 -2.81 5.93
CA ASN A 107 -9.72 -2.03 5.84
C ASN A 107 -9.67 -1.00 4.70
N ALA A 108 -8.53 -0.39 4.45
CA ALA A 108 -8.35 0.51 3.31
C ALA A 108 -8.64 -0.20 1.99
N LEU A 109 -8.06 -1.37 1.77
CA LEU A 109 -8.32 -2.17 0.57
C LEU A 109 -9.80 -2.59 0.47
N LYS A 110 -10.38 -3.11 1.56
CA LYS A 110 -11.80 -3.52 1.60
C LYS A 110 -12.75 -2.38 1.27
N ASN A 111 -12.51 -1.20 1.83
CA ASN A 111 -13.34 -0.02 1.59
C ASN A 111 -13.17 0.49 0.15
N ALA A 112 -11.94 0.51 -0.38
CA ALA A 112 -11.67 0.91 -1.76
C ALA A 112 -12.42 0.00 -2.77
N VAL A 113 -12.34 -1.32 -2.59
CA VAL A 113 -13.05 -2.29 -3.43
C VAL A 113 -14.57 -2.09 -3.32
N SER A 114 -15.10 -1.88 -2.11
CA SER A 114 -16.54 -1.65 -1.89
C SER A 114 -17.05 -0.42 -2.64
N VAL A 115 -16.31 0.70 -2.54
CA VAL A 115 -16.68 1.94 -3.25
C VAL A 115 -16.56 1.76 -4.76
N ALA A 116 -15.47 1.16 -5.25
CA ALA A 116 -15.27 0.91 -6.67
C ALA A 116 -16.40 0.03 -7.26
N THR A 117 -16.76 -1.03 -6.55
CA THR A 117 -17.86 -1.92 -6.97
C THR A 117 -19.21 -1.18 -7.02
N THR A 118 -19.47 -0.32 -6.03
CA THR A 118 -20.68 0.51 -6.02
C THR A 118 -20.73 1.44 -7.23
N ILE A 119 -19.61 2.12 -7.55
CA ILE A 119 -19.54 3.01 -8.71
C ILE A 119 -19.73 2.24 -10.01
N LEU A 120 -19.05 1.09 -10.16
CA LEU A 120 -19.14 0.26 -11.37
C LEU A 120 -20.54 -0.35 -11.59
N SER A 121 -21.32 -0.55 -10.53
CA SER A 121 -22.68 -1.07 -10.62
C SER A 121 -23.75 0.00 -10.91
N THR A 122 -23.39 1.30 -10.93
CA THR A 122 -24.31 2.39 -11.20
C THR A 122 -24.40 2.70 -12.70
N ASN A 123 -25.63 2.99 -13.16
CA ASN A 123 -25.86 3.38 -14.56
C ASN A 123 -25.62 4.87 -14.84
N ALA A 124 -25.68 5.70 -13.80
CA ALA A 124 -25.49 7.14 -13.93
C ALA A 124 -24.99 7.75 -12.62
N ILE A 125 -24.14 8.77 -12.72
CA ILE A 125 -23.66 9.58 -11.61
C ILE A 125 -24.04 11.03 -11.85
N VAL A 126 -24.73 11.64 -10.89
CA VAL A 126 -25.09 13.06 -10.93
C VAL A 126 -24.21 13.82 -9.95
N THR A 127 -23.44 14.77 -10.47
CA THR A 127 -22.59 15.63 -9.65
C THR A 127 -23.09 17.08 -9.69
N MET A 128 -23.03 17.76 -8.55
CA MET A 128 -23.31 19.19 -8.51
C MET A 128 -22.04 19.97 -8.88
N LYS A 129 -22.20 20.96 -9.78
CA LYS A 129 -21.12 21.88 -10.12
C LYS A 129 -20.80 22.76 -8.90
N ARG A 130 -19.60 22.67 -8.36
CA ARG A 130 -19.12 23.64 -7.37
C ARG A 130 -19.08 25.04 -8.02
N LYS A 131 -19.76 26.00 -7.41
CA LYS A 131 -19.66 27.43 -7.77
C LYS A 131 -18.29 27.97 -7.35
#